data_9b3012d31383235e5dcdbd21bb3f63fc
#
_entry.id   9b3012d31383235e5dcdbd21bb3f63fc
#
_cell.length_a   1.000
_cell.length_b   1.000
_cell.length_c   1.000
_cell.angle_alpha   90.00
_cell.angle_beta   90.00
_cell.angle_gamma   90.00
#
_symmetry.space_group_name_H-M   'P 1'
#
loop_
_entity.id
_entity.type
_entity.pdbx_description
1 polymer ?
#
loop_
_entity_poly.entity_id
_entity_poly.type
_entity_poly.pdbx_seq_one_letter_code
_entity_poly.pdbx_strand_id
1 'polypeptide(L)'
;LNRARESNAGDQDGRTMVLSVLHALRDISDHPYIPDRRIDSYSAGELISTSAKLSALMAILDEVQSLDEKVLLFAERKETQKMLVKILKERFGIRSPIINGDTPAGAQAKKCQQTRQEIIHQFQQKSGFHALVLSPLAAGVGFNITGANHVVHYSRHWNPAREQQATDRVYRIGQAKDVYVYYPMAIADDFDSFDVTLDRLLRQKKQLASSSLFPTERMEVQPADLFDSLQKTDTPPARERYLILHDLDRLNPYRFEAAVAALWQKQDVHRVILTPRTNDKGADVIVLASPENLLLQVKQSGQPLGDTAVGEILKAHGYYRNIYQTDFILAVVTNHSLVSNAQQMANQNHVRVYDRNSLSQWLEQFPITNADVWKMESQRKRD
;
A
#
# COMPACT_ATOMS: atom_id res chain seq x y z
N LEU A 1 -3.38 -7.65 28.07
CA LEU A 1 -3.51 -6.23 28.41
C LEU A 1 -3.84 -6.06 29.91
N ASN A 2 -4.88 -6.68 30.44
CA ASN A 2 -5.32 -6.46 31.82
C ASN A 2 -4.25 -6.79 32.88
N ARG A 3 -3.50 -7.89 32.73
CA ARG A 3 -2.38 -8.24 33.63
C ARG A 3 -1.22 -7.24 33.56
N ALA A 4 -0.99 -6.61 32.41
CA ALA A 4 0.04 -5.59 32.26
C ALA A 4 -0.41 -4.22 32.83
N ARG A 5 -1.73 -3.99 32.97
CA ARG A 5 -2.28 -2.80 33.67
C ARG A 5 -2.01 -2.80 35.15
N GLU A 6 -2.01 -3.99 35.76
CA GLU A 6 -1.83 -4.16 37.21
C GLU A 6 -0.35 -4.09 37.63
N SER A 7 0.59 -4.24 36.70
CA SER A 7 2.01 -4.09 36.97
C SER A 7 2.44 -2.62 36.85
N ASN A 8 3.15 -2.12 37.86
CA ASN A 8 3.65 -0.76 37.86
C ASN A 8 4.66 -0.57 36.70
N ALA A 9 4.29 0.19 35.67
CA ALA A 9 5.12 0.39 34.45
C ALA A 9 6.49 1.08 34.73
N GLY A 10 6.75 1.47 35.98
CA GLY A 10 8.01 2.05 36.42
C GLY A 10 9.08 1.03 36.84
N ASP A 11 8.70 -0.22 37.10
CA ASP A 11 9.60 -1.30 37.50
C ASP A 11 10.13 -2.07 36.29
N GLN A 12 11.28 -2.71 36.42
CA GLN A 12 11.94 -3.47 35.33
C GLN A 12 11.06 -4.64 34.86
N ASP A 13 10.35 -5.29 35.78
CA ASP A 13 9.40 -6.37 35.47
C ASP A 13 8.18 -5.87 34.70
N GLY A 14 7.65 -4.70 35.06
CA GLY A 14 6.55 -4.06 34.34
C GLY A 14 6.90 -3.68 32.90
N ARG A 15 8.09 -3.14 32.67
CA ARG A 15 8.59 -2.81 31.30
C ARG A 15 8.74 -4.06 30.44
N THR A 16 9.28 -5.14 31.02
CA THR A 16 9.44 -6.43 30.31
C THR A 16 8.09 -7.02 29.92
N MET A 17 7.11 -6.91 30.82
CA MET A 17 5.74 -7.37 30.56
C MET A 17 5.04 -6.57 29.47
N VAL A 18 5.16 -5.23 29.50
CA VAL A 18 4.62 -4.34 28.45
C VAL A 18 5.21 -4.69 27.08
N LEU A 19 6.54 -4.85 27.00
CA LEU A 19 7.21 -5.27 25.75
C LEU A 19 6.71 -6.63 25.24
N SER A 20 6.54 -7.60 26.14
CA SER A 20 6.04 -8.93 25.78
C SER A 20 4.63 -8.88 25.21
N VAL A 21 3.75 -8.06 25.80
CA VAL A 21 2.37 -7.85 25.31
C VAL A 21 2.39 -7.17 23.94
N LEU A 22 3.20 -6.13 23.75
CA LEU A 22 3.30 -5.43 22.47
C LEU A 22 3.86 -6.34 21.36
N HIS A 23 4.82 -7.20 21.68
CA HIS A 23 5.31 -8.20 20.74
C HIS A 23 4.24 -9.23 20.36
N ALA A 24 3.46 -9.72 21.33
CA ALA A 24 2.34 -10.63 21.06
C ALA A 24 1.25 -9.98 20.19
N LEU A 25 0.90 -8.72 20.46
CA LEU A 25 -0.05 -7.97 19.64
C LEU A 25 0.45 -7.76 18.20
N ARG A 26 1.74 -7.47 18.04
CA ARG A 26 2.37 -7.41 16.71
C ARG A 26 2.28 -8.75 15.99
N ASP A 27 2.63 -9.84 16.68
CA ASP A 27 2.59 -11.18 16.09
C ASP A 27 1.16 -11.53 15.62
N ILE A 28 0.14 -11.23 16.42
CA ILE A 28 -1.28 -11.39 16.05
C ILE A 28 -1.64 -10.50 14.85
N SER A 29 -1.17 -9.26 14.84
CA SER A 29 -1.43 -8.31 13.75
C SER A 29 -0.76 -8.74 12.44
N ASP A 30 0.43 -9.34 12.51
CA ASP A 30 1.09 -9.91 11.33
C ASP A 30 0.32 -11.15 10.81
N HIS A 31 -0.04 -12.07 11.72
CA HIS A 31 -0.95 -13.18 11.41
C HIS A 31 -1.43 -13.89 12.69
N PRO A 32 -2.74 -14.25 12.81
CA PRO A 32 -3.29 -14.89 14.02
C PRO A 32 -2.58 -16.18 14.46
N TYR A 33 -1.97 -16.91 13.55
CA TYR A 33 -1.28 -18.19 13.84
C TYR A 33 0.21 -18.05 14.16
N ILE A 34 0.81 -16.87 14.09
CA ILE A 34 2.22 -16.65 14.45
C ILE A 34 2.49 -16.94 15.94
N PRO A 35 1.65 -16.46 16.89
CA PRO A 35 1.87 -16.74 18.31
C PRO A 35 1.94 -18.23 18.64
N ASP A 36 1.14 -19.04 17.96
CA ASP A 36 1.06 -20.49 18.19
C ASP A 36 2.15 -21.30 17.47
N ARG A 37 3.00 -20.63 16.68
CA ARG A 37 4.08 -21.24 15.86
C ARG A 37 3.59 -22.36 14.93
N ARG A 38 2.35 -22.26 14.42
CA ARG A 38 1.69 -23.27 13.58
C ARG A 38 1.64 -22.91 12.09
N ILE A 39 2.41 -21.93 11.65
CA ILE A 39 2.41 -21.46 10.25
C ILE A 39 2.70 -22.61 9.26
N ASP A 40 3.60 -23.52 9.61
CA ASP A 40 3.97 -24.63 8.73
C ASP A 40 2.86 -25.68 8.54
N SER A 41 1.90 -25.73 9.46
CA SER A 41 0.77 -26.69 9.43
C SER A 41 -0.34 -26.29 8.46
N TYR A 42 -0.33 -25.06 7.93
CA TYR A 42 -1.38 -24.51 7.07
C TYR A 42 -0.86 -24.26 5.66
N SER A 43 -1.69 -24.45 4.65
CA SER A 43 -1.42 -24.04 3.28
C SER A 43 -1.40 -22.50 3.12
N ALA A 44 -0.80 -22.00 2.05
CA ALA A 44 -0.86 -20.57 1.75
C ALA A 44 -2.31 -20.05 1.63
N GLY A 45 -3.21 -20.85 1.06
CA GLY A 45 -4.62 -20.47 0.92
C GLY A 45 -5.32 -20.30 2.28
N GLU A 46 -5.10 -21.20 3.23
CA GLU A 46 -5.65 -21.11 4.59
C GLU A 46 -5.07 -19.90 5.35
N LEU A 47 -3.77 -19.65 5.24
CA LEU A 47 -3.16 -18.48 5.85
C LEU A 47 -3.74 -17.17 5.28
N ILE A 48 -3.89 -17.07 3.95
CA ILE A 48 -4.44 -15.89 3.30
C ILE A 48 -5.90 -15.64 3.74
N SER A 49 -6.74 -16.67 3.76
CA SER A 49 -8.15 -16.54 4.12
C SER A 49 -8.37 -16.13 5.58
N THR A 50 -7.41 -16.38 6.46
CA THR A 50 -7.52 -16.12 7.90
C THR A 50 -7.03 -14.70 8.28
N SER A 51 -6.32 -13.99 7.39
CA SER A 51 -5.73 -12.68 7.69
C SER A 51 -6.11 -11.63 6.64
N ALA A 52 -6.89 -10.64 7.04
CA ALA A 52 -7.23 -9.50 6.19
C ALA A 52 -5.97 -8.74 5.73
N LYS A 53 -4.98 -8.58 6.61
CA LYS A 53 -3.69 -7.94 6.29
C LYS A 53 -2.95 -8.73 5.21
N LEU A 54 -2.95 -10.06 5.31
CA LEU A 54 -2.30 -10.91 4.33
C LEU A 54 -3.08 -10.93 3.00
N SER A 55 -4.41 -10.90 3.04
CA SER A 55 -5.25 -10.73 1.84
C SER A 55 -4.95 -9.40 1.13
N ALA A 56 -4.76 -8.32 1.88
CA ALA A 56 -4.34 -7.03 1.34
C ALA A 56 -2.95 -7.11 0.68
N LEU A 57 -2.00 -7.81 1.30
CA LEU A 57 -0.70 -8.05 0.68
C LEU A 57 -0.84 -8.83 -0.63
N MET A 58 -1.72 -9.84 -0.70
CA MET A 58 -1.92 -10.59 -1.93
C MET A 58 -2.41 -9.71 -3.07
N ALA A 59 -3.34 -8.80 -2.82
CA ALA A 59 -3.78 -7.84 -3.84
C ALA A 59 -2.63 -6.97 -4.37
N ILE A 60 -1.74 -6.51 -3.47
CA ILE A 60 -0.54 -5.75 -3.86
C ILE A 60 0.40 -6.62 -4.71
N LEU A 61 0.65 -7.87 -4.31
CA LEU A 61 1.54 -8.75 -5.05
C LEU A 61 0.98 -9.20 -6.40
N ASP A 62 -0.34 -9.43 -6.50
CA ASP A 62 -1.03 -9.70 -7.77
C ASP A 62 -0.87 -8.51 -8.74
N GLU A 63 -0.95 -7.26 -8.22
CA GLU A 63 -0.69 -6.05 -8.99
C GLU A 63 0.76 -6.00 -9.49
N VAL A 64 1.74 -6.16 -8.58
CA VAL A 64 3.16 -6.11 -8.94
C VAL A 64 3.52 -7.20 -9.94
N GLN A 65 2.91 -8.39 -9.82
CA GLN A 65 3.07 -9.48 -10.77
C GLN A 65 2.51 -9.11 -12.15
N SER A 66 1.34 -8.47 -12.21
CA SER A 66 0.73 -8.05 -13.49
C SER A 66 1.56 -7.01 -14.24
N LEU A 67 2.35 -6.22 -13.50
CA LEU A 67 3.29 -5.24 -14.05
C LEU A 67 4.66 -5.83 -14.40
N ASP A 68 4.88 -7.12 -14.10
CA ASP A 68 6.17 -7.81 -14.27
C ASP A 68 7.32 -7.11 -13.53
N GLU A 69 7.02 -6.57 -12.33
CA GLU A 69 7.94 -5.76 -11.53
C GLU A 69 8.42 -6.48 -10.26
N LYS A 70 9.38 -5.89 -9.56
CA LYS A 70 9.99 -6.48 -8.37
C LYS A 70 9.60 -5.76 -7.10
N VAL A 71 9.46 -6.53 -6.00
CA VAL A 71 9.03 -6.02 -4.70
C VAL A 71 9.98 -6.40 -3.58
N LEU A 72 10.19 -5.47 -2.64
CA LEU A 72 10.82 -5.72 -1.35
C LEU A 72 9.75 -5.85 -0.27
N LEU A 73 9.79 -6.93 0.51
CA LEU A 73 8.88 -7.19 1.62
C LEU A 73 9.64 -7.06 2.94
N PHE A 74 9.36 -6.02 3.70
CA PHE A 74 9.96 -5.81 5.00
C PHE A 74 9.09 -6.41 6.10
N ALA A 75 9.69 -7.35 6.85
CA ALA A 75 9.09 -7.98 8.03
C ALA A 75 10.13 -8.14 9.14
N GLU A 76 9.76 -7.78 10.36
CA GLU A 76 10.71 -7.75 11.48
C GLU A 76 10.94 -9.14 12.08
N ARG A 77 9.86 -9.92 12.24
CA ARG A 77 9.91 -11.23 12.91
C ARG A 77 10.28 -12.34 11.92
N LYS A 78 11.15 -13.27 12.38
CA LYS A 78 11.59 -14.41 11.56
C LYS A 78 10.40 -15.31 11.14
N GLU A 79 9.41 -15.49 12.02
CA GLU A 79 8.23 -16.30 11.71
C GLU A 79 7.38 -15.64 10.62
N THR A 80 7.20 -14.31 10.66
CA THR A 80 6.56 -13.56 9.59
C THR A 80 7.32 -13.70 8.26
N GLN A 81 8.66 -13.60 8.30
CA GLN A 81 9.51 -13.78 7.10
C GLN A 81 9.33 -15.18 6.50
N LYS A 82 9.33 -16.23 7.31
CA LYS A 82 9.10 -17.62 6.86
C LYS A 82 7.72 -17.78 6.23
N MET A 83 6.69 -17.23 6.88
CA MET A 83 5.32 -17.23 6.35
C MET A 83 5.26 -16.59 4.96
N LEU A 84 5.84 -15.41 4.80
CA LEU A 84 5.86 -14.71 3.51
C LEU A 84 6.57 -15.52 2.44
N VAL A 85 7.73 -16.13 2.75
CA VAL A 85 8.46 -16.99 1.80
C VAL A 85 7.64 -18.22 1.42
N LYS A 86 6.95 -18.84 2.37
CA LYS A 86 6.04 -19.97 2.11
C LYS A 86 4.95 -19.58 1.13
N ILE A 87 4.28 -18.45 1.36
CA ILE A 87 3.21 -17.94 0.51
C ILE A 87 3.73 -17.58 -0.89
N LEU A 88 4.87 -16.90 -0.99
CA LEU A 88 5.51 -16.59 -2.26
C LEU A 88 5.81 -17.84 -3.08
N LYS A 89 6.26 -18.91 -2.43
CA LYS A 89 6.54 -20.19 -3.07
C LYS A 89 5.26 -20.90 -3.53
N GLU A 90 4.25 -21.02 -2.65
CA GLU A 90 3.05 -21.82 -2.93
C GLU A 90 2.09 -21.11 -3.90
N ARG A 91 1.94 -19.78 -3.79
CA ARG A 91 0.99 -19.02 -4.61
C ARG A 91 1.59 -18.50 -5.91
N PHE A 92 2.83 -18.02 -5.88
CA PHE A 92 3.49 -17.36 -7.01
C PHE A 92 4.61 -18.18 -7.64
N GLY A 93 4.95 -19.35 -7.08
CA GLY A 93 6.06 -20.19 -7.56
C GLY A 93 7.46 -19.58 -7.33
N ILE A 94 7.55 -18.50 -6.53
CA ILE A 94 8.80 -17.77 -6.32
C ILE A 94 9.56 -18.31 -5.11
N ARG A 95 10.82 -18.70 -5.31
CA ARG A 95 11.74 -18.97 -4.20
C ARG A 95 12.42 -17.66 -3.80
N SER A 96 11.83 -16.96 -2.84
CA SER A 96 12.39 -15.72 -2.29
C SER A 96 13.43 -16.04 -1.22
N PRO A 97 14.64 -15.48 -1.30
CA PRO A 97 15.59 -15.53 -0.20
C PRO A 97 15.15 -14.58 0.93
N ILE A 98 15.69 -14.82 2.14
CA ILE A 98 15.51 -13.94 3.30
C ILE A 98 16.84 -13.27 3.63
N ILE A 99 16.81 -11.94 3.80
CA ILE A 99 17.95 -11.18 4.34
C ILE A 99 17.59 -10.67 5.73
N ASN A 100 18.22 -11.24 6.76
CA ASN A 100 18.03 -10.86 8.15
C ASN A 100 19.35 -10.93 8.94
N GLY A 101 19.26 -10.94 10.27
CA GLY A 101 20.44 -11.04 11.16
C GLY A 101 21.27 -12.32 10.98
N ASP A 102 20.65 -13.41 10.51
CA ASP A 102 21.33 -14.70 10.30
C ASP A 102 22.07 -14.74 8.94
N THR A 103 21.78 -13.80 8.03
CA THR A 103 22.40 -13.76 6.70
C THR A 103 23.78 -13.11 6.79
N PRO A 104 24.88 -13.80 6.38
CA PRO A 104 26.23 -13.27 6.50
C PRO A 104 26.42 -11.96 5.73
N ALA A 105 27.14 -11.01 6.34
CA ALA A 105 27.42 -9.71 5.72
C ALA A 105 28.62 -9.74 4.74
N GLY A 106 29.51 -10.70 4.83
CA GLY A 106 30.75 -10.75 4.02
C GLY A 106 31.60 -11.99 4.31
N ALA A 107 32.92 -11.86 4.39
CA ALA A 107 33.94 -12.94 4.47
C ALA A 107 33.78 -14.00 5.58
N GLN A 108 32.82 -13.84 6.49
CA GLN A 108 32.48 -14.83 7.52
C GLN A 108 31.48 -15.89 7.04
N ALA A 109 31.04 -15.84 5.77
CA ALA A 109 30.15 -16.84 5.22
C ALA A 109 30.84 -18.21 5.19
N LYS A 110 30.19 -19.24 5.75
CA LYS A 110 30.62 -20.62 5.58
C LYS A 110 30.55 -20.99 4.10
N LYS A 111 31.41 -21.92 3.63
CA LYS A 111 31.61 -22.29 2.22
C LYS A 111 30.36 -22.54 1.38
N CYS A 112 29.16 -22.66 1.99
CA CYS A 112 27.87 -22.93 1.33
C CYS A 112 26.79 -21.88 1.63
N GLN A 113 27.13 -20.74 2.27
CA GLN A 113 26.15 -19.70 2.60
C GLN A 113 26.35 -18.50 1.68
N GLN A 114 25.25 -18.06 1.04
CA GLN A 114 25.24 -16.82 0.27
C GLN A 114 25.32 -15.61 1.20
N THR A 115 26.11 -14.63 0.82
CA THR A 115 26.18 -13.33 1.48
C THR A 115 24.99 -12.45 1.09
N ARG A 116 24.71 -11.43 1.91
CA ARG A 116 23.66 -10.44 1.59
C ARG A 116 23.89 -9.80 0.22
N GLN A 117 25.14 -9.49 -0.12
CA GLN A 117 25.51 -8.85 -1.38
C GLN A 117 25.24 -9.76 -2.58
N GLU A 118 25.58 -11.04 -2.48
CA GLU A 118 25.30 -12.02 -3.53
C GLU A 118 23.80 -12.22 -3.74
N ILE A 119 23.01 -12.30 -2.67
CA ILE A 119 21.55 -12.43 -2.75
C ILE A 119 20.95 -11.21 -3.46
N ILE A 120 21.34 -9.99 -3.07
CA ILE A 120 20.86 -8.77 -3.71
C ILE A 120 21.26 -8.70 -5.16
N HIS A 121 22.51 -9.02 -5.48
CA HIS A 121 22.99 -9.03 -6.86
C HIS A 121 22.19 -10.02 -7.72
N GLN A 122 21.98 -11.25 -7.26
CA GLN A 122 21.17 -12.24 -7.97
C GLN A 122 19.72 -11.80 -8.11
N PHE A 123 19.13 -11.17 -7.08
CA PHE A 123 17.77 -10.63 -7.16
C PHE A 123 17.65 -9.54 -8.23
N GLN A 124 18.64 -8.65 -8.32
CA GLN A 124 18.63 -7.56 -9.32
C GLN A 124 18.78 -8.06 -10.74
N GLN A 125 19.56 -9.15 -10.95
CA GLN A 125 19.78 -9.74 -12.26
C GLN A 125 18.59 -10.52 -12.84
N LYS A 126 17.65 -10.95 -11.99
CA LYS A 126 16.45 -11.65 -12.46
C LYS A 126 15.58 -10.71 -13.28
N SER A 127 14.94 -11.22 -14.32
CA SER A 127 13.88 -10.52 -15.06
C SER A 127 12.51 -10.87 -14.49
N GLY A 128 11.54 -9.96 -14.64
CA GLY A 128 10.17 -10.22 -14.29
C GLY A 128 9.84 -10.08 -12.80
N PHE A 129 8.67 -10.56 -12.45
CA PHE A 129 8.16 -10.49 -11.07
C PHE A 129 8.98 -11.35 -10.13
N HIS A 130 9.61 -10.70 -9.16
CA HIS A 130 10.33 -11.33 -8.06
C HIS A 130 10.16 -10.56 -6.76
N ALA A 131 10.18 -11.29 -5.65
CA ALA A 131 10.12 -10.72 -4.30
C ALA A 131 11.41 -11.03 -3.52
N LEU A 132 11.80 -10.12 -2.65
CA LEU A 132 12.88 -10.30 -1.68
C LEU A 132 12.35 -9.95 -0.28
N VAL A 133 12.49 -10.89 0.66
CA VAL A 133 12.06 -10.69 2.05
C VAL A 133 13.24 -10.22 2.90
N LEU A 134 13.07 -9.10 3.62
CA LEU A 134 14.14 -8.49 4.41
C LEU A 134 13.67 -8.12 5.81
N SER A 135 14.61 -8.16 6.78
CA SER A 135 14.40 -7.42 8.02
C SER A 135 14.81 -5.94 7.84
N PRO A 136 14.09 -4.97 8.45
CA PRO A 136 14.45 -3.55 8.34
C PRO A 136 15.88 -3.26 8.82
N LEU A 137 16.34 -3.96 9.86
CA LEU A 137 17.70 -3.81 10.41
C LEU A 137 18.78 -4.32 9.46
N ALA A 138 18.54 -5.42 8.75
CA ALA A 138 19.51 -5.98 7.81
C ALA A 138 19.65 -5.11 6.55
N ALA A 139 18.63 -4.38 6.17
CA ALA A 139 18.67 -3.39 5.09
C ALA A 139 19.52 -2.15 5.45
N GLY A 140 19.82 -1.91 6.72
CA GLY A 140 20.61 -0.76 7.19
C GLY A 140 22.05 -0.73 6.67
N VAL A 141 22.61 -1.83 6.16
CA VAL A 141 23.98 -1.94 5.67
C VAL A 141 24.07 -1.57 4.18
N GLY A 142 24.14 -0.30 3.86
CA GLY A 142 24.74 0.29 2.64
C GLY A 142 24.35 -0.21 1.23
N PHE A 143 23.45 -1.16 1.08
CA PHE A 143 23.09 -1.73 -0.23
C PHE A 143 22.17 -0.85 -1.04
N ASN A 144 22.36 -0.83 -2.36
CA ASN A 144 21.44 -0.23 -3.32
C ASN A 144 20.63 -1.36 -3.98
N ILE A 145 19.28 -1.27 -3.92
CA ILE A 145 18.40 -2.30 -4.49
C ILE A 145 17.47 -1.61 -5.51
N THR A 146 18.08 -0.93 -6.50
CA THR A 146 17.36 -0.18 -7.53
C THR A 146 16.66 -1.07 -8.56
N GLY A 147 16.89 -2.38 -8.52
CA GLY A 147 16.16 -3.34 -9.37
C GLY A 147 14.70 -3.58 -8.96
N ALA A 148 14.29 -3.14 -7.75
CA ALA A 148 12.90 -3.15 -7.30
C ALA A 148 12.35 -1.72 -7.31
N ASN A 149 11.06 -1.57 -7.51
CA ASN A 149 10.35 -0.28 -7.42
C ASN A 149 9.10 -0.35 -6.53
N HIS A 150 8.79 -1.52 -5.96
CA HIS A 150 7.75 -1.68 -4.95
C HIS A 150 8.36 -2.05 -3.60
N VAL A 151 7.88 -1.39 -2.55
CA VAL A 151 8.32 -1.60 -1.16
C VAL A 151 7.10 -1.82 -0.28
N VAL A 152 7.03 -2.96 0.39
CA VAL A 152 5.95 -3.27 1.32
C VAL A 152 6.54 -3.36 2.73
N HIS A 153 6.13 -2.49 3.61
CA HIS A 153 6.39 -2.60 5.05
C HIS A 153 5.25 -3.44 5.67
N TYR A 154 5.38 -4.76 5.56
CA TYR A 154 4.37 -5.69 6.09
C TYR A 154 4.27 -5.60 7.61
N SER A 155 5.41 -5.59 8.31
CA SER A 155 5.48 -5.20 9.72
C SER A 155 6.11 -3.82 9.83
N ARG A 156 5.40 -2.86 10.46
CA ARG A 156 5.92 -1.51 10.67
C ARG A 156 7.07 -1.51 11.68
N HIS A 157 8.14 -0.78 11.40
CA HIS A 157 9.21 -0.57 12.38
C HIS A 157 8.82 0.59 13.33
N TRP A 158 9.15 0.47 14.62
CA TRP A 158 8.79 1.48 15.64
C TRP A 158 9.52 2.81 15.47
N ASN A 159 10.62 2.82 14.73
CA ASN A 159 11.34 4.04 14.37
C ASN A 159 11.08 4.38 12.90
N PRO A 160 10.37 5.51 12.60
CA PRO A 160 10.03 5.90 11.25
C PRO A 160 11.27 6.26 10.39
N ALA A 161 12.39 6.69 11.00
CA ALA A 161 13.61 6.96 10.27
C ALA A 161 14.25 5.67 9.73
N ARG A 162 14.14 4.55 10.46
CA ARG A 162 14.62 3.24 9.99
C ARG A 162 13.74 2.69 8.88
N GLU A 163 12.41 2.89 8.94
CA GLU A 163 11.53 2.57 7.80
C GLU A 163 11.93 3.37 6.56
N GLN A 164 12.12 4.67 6.73
CA GLN A 164 12.55 5.53 5.63
C GLN A 164 13.89 5.10 5.08
N GLN A 165 14.87 4.82 5.94
CA GLN A 165 16.18 4.31 5.53
C GLN A 165 16.08 2.99 4.74
N ALA A 166 15.16 2.10 5.10
CA ALA A 166 14.91 0.87 4.35
C ALA A 166 14.29 1.16 2.96
N THR A 167 13.35 2.08 2.88
CA THR A 167 12.76 2.56 1.61
C THR A 167 13.81 3.24 0.72
N ASP A 168 14.70 4.04 1.29
CA ASP A 168 15.77 4.76 0.56
C ASP A 168 16.81 3.82 -0.08
N ARG A 169 16.77 2.52 0.19
CA ARG A 169 17.56 1.51 -0.54
C ARG A 169 17.07 1.31 -1.97
N VAL A 170 15.80 1.58 -2.20
CA VAL A 170 15.15 1.53 -3.50
C VAL A 170 15.11 2.90 -4.17
N TYR A 171 14.76 3.93 -3.41
CA TYR A 171 14.70 5.30 -3.88
C TYR A 171 16.11 5.94 -3.86
N ARG A 172 16.89 5.66 -4.90
CA ARG A 172 18.29 6.10 -5.02
C ARG A 172 18.69 6.44 -6.45
N ILE A 173 19.81 7.12 -6.59
CA ILE A 173 20.44 7.37 -7.90
C ILE A 173 20.60 6.04 -8.64
N GLY A 174 20.03 5.96 -9.84
CA GLY A 174 19.96 4.75 -10.66
C GLY A 174 18.59 4.06 -10.65
N GLN A 175 17.62 4.53 -9.86
CA GLN A 175 16.22 4.11 -9.97
C GLN A 175 15.57 4.85 -11.16
N ALA A 176 15.11 4.08 -12.14
CA ALA A 176 14.49 4.61 -13.36
C ALA A 176 12.96 4.63 -13.31
N LYS A 177 12.36 4.02 -12.29
CA LYS A 177 10.90 3.88 -12.14
C LYS A 177 10.41 4.62 -10.89
N ASP A 178 9.14 4.98 -10.88
CA ASP A 178 8.49 5.47 -9.68
C ASP A 178 8.50 4.40 -8.59
N VAL A 179 8.73 4.82 -7.35
CA VAL A 179 8.79 3.93 -6.19
C VAL A 179 7.49 3.97 -5.42
N TYR A 180 6.82 2.83 -5.33
CA TYR A 180 5.57 2.65 -4.61
C TYR A 180 5.83 2.04 -3.23
N VAL A 181 5.28 2.65 -2.18
CA VAL A 181 5.48 2.20 -0.80
C VAL A 181 4.13 1.86 -0.16
N TYR A 182 3.99 0.63 0.31
CA TYR A 182 2.76 0.08 0.86
C TYR A 182 2.88 -0.25 2.34
N TYR A 183 1.83 0.02 3.08
CA TYR A 183 1.71 -0.28 4.52
C TYR A 183 0.41 -1.06 4.77
N PRO A 184 0.38 -2.38 4.55
CA PRO A 184 -0.79 -3.19 4.89
C PRO A 184 -1.09 -3.12 6.38
N MET A 185 -2.35 -2.90 6.75
CA MET A 185 -2.80 -2.79 8.13
C MET A 185 -4.02 -3.67 8.36
N ALA A 186 -4.07 -4.37 9.48
CA ALA A 186 -5.28 -4.98 9.96
C ALA A 186 -6.17 -3.91 10.59
N ILE A 187 -7.40 -3.78 10.11
CA ILE A 187 -8.39 -2.82 10.63
C ILE A 187 -9.54 -3.61 11.25
N ALA A 188 -10.01 -3.17 12.41
CA ALA A 188 -11.21 -3.69 13.07
C ALA A 188 -12.26 -2.58 13.14
N ASP A 189 -13.54 -2.97 13.14
CA ASP A 189 -14.66 -2.01 13.12
C ASP A 189 -14.93 -1.40 14.49
N ASP A 190 -14.58 -2.10 15.56
CA ASP A 190 -14.97 -1.82 16.94
C ASP A 190 -13.80 -1.39 17.86
N PHE A 191 -12.56 -1.47 17.36
CA PHE A 191 -11.38 -1.01 18.12
C PHE A 191 -10.21 -0.60 17.22
N ASP A 192 -9.32 0.25 17.72
CA ASP A 192 -8.05 0.55 17.07
C ASP A 192 -7.11 -0.65 17.18
N SER A 193 -6.80 -1.28 16.06
CA SER A 193 -5.83 -2.39 16.03
C SER A 193 -4.41 -1.91 16.40
N PHE A 194 -3.53 -2.85 16.67
CA PHE A 194 -2.11 -2.58 16.86
C PHE A 194 -1.51 -1.79 15.67
N ASP A 195 -1.82 -2.20 14.44
CA ASP A 195 -1.32 -1.55 13.23
C ASP A 195 -1.81 -0.10 13.12
N VAL A 196 -3.11 0.14 13.36
CA VAL A 196 -3.71 1.48 13.29
C VAL A 196 -3.11 2.40 14.34
N THR A 197 -2.98 1.91 15.59
CA THR A 197 -2.41 2.69 16.69
C THR A 197 -0.94 3.03 16.43
N LEU A 198 -0.15 2.04 15.97
CA LEU A 198 1.25 2.25 15.64
C LEU A 198 1.41 3.24 14.46
N ASP A 199 0.62 3.10 13.40
CA ASP A 199 0.65 4.02 12.26
C ASP A 199 0.37 5.47 12.67
N ARG A 200 -0.65 5.67 13.51
CA ARG A 200 -0.98 7.00 14.06
C ARG A 200 0.20 7.63 14.80
N LEU A 201 0.84 6.88 15.69
CA LEU A 201 2.00 7.35 16.44
C LEU A 201 3.21 7.64 15.54
N LEU A 202 3.47 6.77 14.56
CA LEU A 202 4.55 6.98 13.58
C LEU A 202 4.32 8.23 12.73
N ARG A 203 3.09 8.51 12.30
CA ARG A 203 2.74 9.74 11.58
C ARG A 203 2.95 10.98 12.43
N GLN A 204 2.53 10.96 13.69
CA GLN A 204 2.77 12.06 14.64
C GLN A 204 4.26 12.33 14.82
N LYS A 205 5.08 11.29 15.01
CA LYS A 205 6.54 11.43 15.11
C LYS A 205 7.15 12.02 13.83
N LYS A 206 6.71 11.59 12.63
CA LYS A 206 7.16 12.16 11.35
C LYS A 206 6.82 13.65 11.21
N GLN A 207 5.60 14.06 11.60
CA GLN A 207 5.18 15.46 11.57
C GLN A 207 6.01 16.32 12.52
N LEU A 208 6.27 15.86 13.73
CA LEU A 208 7.11 16.55 14.69
C LEU A 208 8.57 16.71 14.16
N ALA A 209 9.10 15.68 13.53
CA ALA A 209 10.44 15.71 12.96
C ALA A 209 10.59 16.68 11.77
N SER A 210 9.54 16.87 10.97
CA SER A 210 9.55 17.82 9.85
C SER A 210 9.45 19.29 10.30
N SER A 211 8.95 19.55 11.50
CA SER A 211 8.77 20.90 12.04
C SER A 211 9.92 21.39 12.91
N SER A 212 10.92 20.55 13.24
CA SER A 212 12.03 20.88 14.13
C SER A 212 13.27 20.06 13.79
N LEU A 213 14.46 20.59 14.03
CA LEU A 213 15.75 19.88 13.98
C LEU A 213 15.85 18.83 15.11
N PHE A 214 15.02 17.80 15.06
CA PHE A 214 15.05 16.73 16.06
C PHE A 214 16.08 15.65 15.70
N PRO A 215 16.88 15.15 16.68
CA PRO A 215 17.76 14.00 16.47
C PRO A 215 16.96 12.76 16.11
N THR A 216 17.44 11.98 15.15
CA THR A 216 16.82 10.74 14.61
C THR A 216 16.56 9.68 15.70
N GLU A 217 17.34 9.67 16.78
CA GLU A 217 17.21 8.75 17.91
C GLU A 217 15.92 8.98 18.74
N ARG A 218 15.39 10.20 18.75
CA ARG A 218 14.14 10.55 19.46
C ARG A 218 12.87 10.27 18.65
N MET A 219 12.99 9.80 17.43
CA MET A 219 11.86 9.50 16.55
C MET A 219 11.21 8.14 16.85
N GLU A 220 11.83 7.29 17.65
CA GLU A 220 11.28 5.97 17.98
C GLU A 220 10.01 6.11 18.83
N VAL A 221 8.97 5.34 18.46
CA VAL A 221 7.77 5.19 19.28
C VAL A 221 8.15 4.39 20.53
N GLN A 222 8.01 5.01 21.68
CA GLN A 222 8.34 4.32 22.94
C GLN A 222 7.29 3.24 23.24
N PRO A 223 7.70 2.08 23.78
CA PRO A 223 6.76 1.03 24.17
C PRO A 223 5.66 1.50 25.11
N ALA A 224 5.97 2.39 26.04
CA ALA A 224 5.00 2.97 26.96
C ALA A 224 3.94 3.79 26.21
N ASP A 225 4.35 4.69 25.28
CA ASP A 225 3.41 5.52 24.50
C ASP A 225 2.46 4.66 23.66
N LEU A 226 2.98 3.58 23.07
CA LEU A 226 2.18 2.64 22.28
C LEU A 226 1.21 1.85 23.17
N PHE A 227 1.69 1.35 24.31
CA PHE A 227 0.86 0.62 25.27
C PHE A 227 -0.26 1.47 25.83
N ASP A 228 0.04 2.71 26.25
CA ASP A 228 -0.94 3.67 26.74
C ASP A 228 -1.98 4.04 25.68
N SER A 229 -1.53 4.19 24.43
CA SER A 229 -2.43 4.49 23.31
C SER A 229 -3.36 3.31 22.98
N LEU A 230 -2.90 2.06 23.13
CA LEU A 230 -3.73 0.86 22.97
C LEU A 230 -4.72 0.66 24.15
N GLN A 231 -4.43 1.25 25.30
CA GLN A 231 -5.34 1.20 26.46
C GLN A 231 -6.45 2.26 26.42
N LYS A 232 -6.22 3.39 25.75
CA LYS A 232 -7.19 4.48 25.61
C LYS A 232 -8.30 4.11 24.61
N THR A 233 -8.97 3.00 24.85
CA THR A 233 -10.09 2.49 24.03
C THR A 233 -11.38 3.31 24.16
N ASP A 234 -11.37 4.43 24.87
CA ASP A 234 -12.50 5.37 24.95
C ASP A 234 -12.60 6.33 23.77
N THR A 235 -11.65 6.27 22.83
CA THR A 235 -11.85 6.92 21.54
C THR A 235 -12.67 5.95 20.68
N PRO A 236 -13.85 6.36 20.20
CA PRO A 236 -14.58 5.54 19.25
C PRO A 236 -13.61 5.11 18.13
N PRO A 237 -13.75 3.90 17.57
CA PRO A 237 -12.88 3.39 16.52
C PRO A 237 -12.65 4.54 15.57
N ALA A 238 -11.42 4.70 15.08
CA ALA A 238 -11.13 5.77 14.13
C ALA A 238 -12.21 5.67 13.07
N ARG A 239 -13.29 6.47 13.26
CA ARG A 239 -14.41 6.52 12.33
C ARG A 239 -13.75 6.63 11.01
N GLU A 240 -14.06 5.75 10.10
CA GLU A 240 -13.50 5.72 8.75
C GLU A 240 -13.18 7.14 8.34
N ARG A 241 -11.89 7.50 8.42
CA ARG A 241 -11.49 8.87 8.12
C ARG A 241 -11.79 9.06 6.65
N TYR A 242 -12.66 9.98 6.36
CA TYR A 242 -12.91 10.40 5.00
C TYR A 242 -11.60 10.84 4.36
N LEU A 243 -11.38 10.39 3.15
CA LEU A 243 -10.20 10.78 2.38
C LEU A 243 -10.31 12.27 2.03
N ILE A 244 -9.19 12.95 2.13
CA ILE A 244 -9.02 14.32 1.65
C ILE A 244 -8.18 14.31 0.38
N LEU A 245 -8.16 15.40 -0.34
CA LEU A 245 -7.45 15.53 -1.61
C LEU A 245 -5.96 15.12 -1.52
N HIS A 246 -5.30 15.48 -0.40
CA HIS A 246 -3.92 15.07 -0.14
C HIS A 246 -3.73 13.55 0.01
N ASP A 247 -4.74 12.83 0.46
CA ASP A 247 -4.69 11.37 0.50
C ASP A 247 -4.75 10.79 -0.91
N LEU A 248 -5.57 11.38 -1.80
CA LEU A 248 -5.65 10.98 -3.22
C LEU A 248 -4.31 11.17 -3.95
N ASP A 249 -3.57 12.23 -3.65
CA ASP A 249 -2.24 12.49 -4.22
C ASP A 249 -1.20 11.38 -3.89
N ARG A 250 -1.45 10.60 -2.83
CA ARG A 250 -0.56 9.55 -2.33
C ARG A 250 -0.97 8.14 -2.72
N LEU A 251 -2.11 7.99 -3.36
CA LEU A 251 -2.53 6.68 -3.86
C LEU A 251 -1.63 6.28 -5.04
N ASN A 252 -1.48 5.01 -5.29
CA ASN A 252 -0.96 4.56 -6.58
C ASN A 252 -2.02 4.79 -7.67
N PRO A 253 -1.66 4.79 -8.97
CA PRO A 253 -2.60 5.06 -10.05
C PRO A 253 -3.87 4.21 -9.99
N TYR A 254 -3.76 2.90 -9.76
CA TYR A 254 -4.90 1.98 -9.72
C TYR A 254 -5.84 2.24 -8.55
N ARG A 255 -5.28 2.60 -7.39
CA ARG A 255 -6.10 3.00 -6.23
C ARG A 255 -6.70 4.38 -6.42
N PHE A 256 -6.06 5.25 -7.17
CA PHE A 256 -6.64 6.54 -7.55
C PHE A 256 -7.84 6.34 -8.47
N GLU A 257 -7.76 5.44 -9.46
CA GLU A 257 -8.91 5.03 -10.28
C GLU A 257 -10.04 4.47 -9.40
N ALA A 258 -9.73 3.59 -8.45
CA ALA A 258 -10.71 3.04 -7.52
C ALA A 258 -11.34 4.12 -6.61
N ALA A 259 -10.58 5.13 -6.20
CA ALA A 259 -11.09 6.26 -5.42
C ALA A 259 -12.05 7.12 -6.25
N VAL A 260 -11.72 7.39 -7.52
CA VAL A 260 -12.62 8.07 -8.45
C VAL A 260 -13.91 7.25 -8.66
N ALA A 261 -13.79 5.93 -8.86
CA ALA A 261 -14.95 5.06 -8.98
C ALA A 261 -15.81 5.06 -7.70
N ALA A 262 -15.19 5.09 -6.52
CA ALA A 262 -15.91 5.19 -5.23
C ALA A 262 -16.66 6.51 -5.09
N LEU A 263 -16.07 7.64 -5.51
CA LEU A 263 -16.73 8.95 -5.55
C LEU A 263 -17.99 8.93 -6.44
N TRP A 264 -17.91 8.30 -7.60
CA TRP A 264 -19.07 8.12 -8.45
C TRP A 264 -20.11 7.16 -7.87
N GLN A 265 -19.68 6.09 -7.17
CA GLN A 265 -20.59 5.14 -6.53
C GLN A 265 -21.40 5.77 -5.37
N LYS A 266 -20.90 6.85 -4.75
CA LYS A 266 -21.64 7.61 -3.72
C LYS A 266 -22.70 8.56 -4.30
N GLN A 267 -22.67 8.78 -5.60
CA GLN A 267 -23.70 9.55 -6.30
C GLN A 267 -24.84 8.61 -6.67
N ASP A 268 -25.98 9.18 -7.04
CA ASP A 268 -27.15 8.40 -7.46
C ASP A 268 -26.96 7.87 -8.89
N VAL A 269 -26.13 6.82 -9.03
CA VAL A 269 -25.83 6.18 -10.30
C VAL A 269 -26.22 4.70 -10.26
N HIS A 270 -26.63 4.14 -11.41
CA HIS A 270 -27.05 2.74 -11.48
C HIS A 270 -25.89 1.77 -11.22
N ARG A 271 -24.72 2.06 -11.79
CA ARG A 271 -23.55 1.17 -11.65
C ARG A 271 -22.26 1.89 -12.02
N VAL A 272 -21.21 1.60 -11.25
CA VAL A 272 -19.83 2.00 -11.58
C VAL A 272 -18.99 0.73 -11.78
N ILE A 273 -18.17 0.71 -12.83
CA ILE A 273 -17.36 -0.43 -13.21
C ILE A 273 -15.92 0.06 -13.40
N LEU A 274 -14.97 -0.54 -12.70
CA LEU A 274 -13.55 -0.41 -13.00
C LEU A 274 -13.18 -1.36 -14.15
N THR A 275 -12.47 -0.84 -15.14
CA THR A 275 -11.96 -1.66 -16.25
C THR A 275 -10.80 -2.54 -15.76
N PRO A 276 -10.43 -3.60 -16.50
CA PRO A 276 -9.23 -4.37 -16.23
C PRO A 276 -7.97 -3.49 -16.21
N ARG A 277 -6.97 -3.88 -15.43
CA ARG A 277 -5.70 -3.13 -15.33
C ARG A 277 -4.89 -3.13 -16.62
N THR A 278 -5.08 -4.16 -17.42
CA THR A 278 -4.43 -4.32 -18.71
C THR A 278 -5.49 -4.39 -19.80
N ASN A 279 -5.14 -3.87 -20.98
CA ASN A 279 -6.02 -3.90 -22.14
C ASN A 279 -7.36 -3.14 -21.96
N ASP A 280 -7.35 -2.10 -21.14
CA ASP A 280 -8.49 -1.20 -20.82
C ASP A 280 -8.99 -0.36 -22.01
N LYS A 281 -8.28 -0.42 -23.12
CA LYS A 281 -8.57 0.34 -24.36
C LYS A 281 -8.57 1.86 -24.18
N GLY A 282 -8.04 2.37 -23.05
CA GLY A 282 -7.91 3.79 -22.76
C GLY A 282 -9.08 4.38 -21.98
N ALA A 283 -9.78 3.55 -21.19
CA ALA A 283 -10.76 4.02 -20.21
C ALA A 283 -10.66 3.21 -18.92
N ASP A 284 -10.63 3.89 -17.79
CA ASP A 284 -10.39 3.29 -16.47
C ASP A 284 -11.68 3.05 -15.69
N VAL A 285 -12.70 3.90 -15.88
CA VAL A 285 -13.97 3.81 -15.15
C VAL A 285 -15.15 4.00 -16.10
N ILE A 286 -16.16 3.14 -15.96
CA ILE A 286 -17.44 3.24 -16.67
C ILE A 286 -18.51 3.56 -15.64
N VAL A 287 -19.27 4.64 -15.86
CA VAL A 287 -20.40 5.03 -15.02
C VAL A 287 -21.67 4.88 -15.84
N LEU A 288 -22.54 3.98 -15.40
CA LEU A 288 -23.87 3.79 -15.97
C LEU A 288 -24.89 4.54 -15.12
N ALA A 289 -25.48 5.59 -15.67
CA ALA A 289 -26.38 6.49 -14.96
C ALA A 289 -27.50 6.96 -15.90
N SER A 290 -28.55 7.58 -15.35
CA SER A 290 -29.60 8.24 -16.10
C SER A 290 -29.57 9.73 -15.74
N PRO A 291 -29.63 10.65 -16.70
CA PRO A 291 -29.83 10.44 -18.12
C PRO A 291 -28.56 10.14 -18.96
N GLU A 292 -27.35 10.24 -18.38
CA GLU A 292 -26.08 10.22 -19.11
C GLU A 292 -25.13 9.16 -18.58
N ASN A 293 -24.65 8.29 -19.47
CA ASN A 293 -23.54 7.37 -19.15
C ASN A 293 -22.20 8.09 -19.37
N LEU A 294 -21.17 7.80 -18.53
CA LEU A 294 -19.85 8.40 -18.67
C LEU A 294 -18.78 7.32 -18.85
N LEU A 295 -17.79 7.66 -19.65
CA LEU A 295 -16.56 6.90 -19.83
C LEU A 295 -15.40 7.78 -19.36
N LEU A 296 -14.65 7.31 -18.36
CA LEU A 296 -13.64 8.12 -17.69
C LEU A 296 -12.24 7.55 -17.94
N GLN A 297 -11.33 8.43 -18.35
CA GLN A 297 -9.88 8.20 -18.25
C GLN A 297 -9.37 8.90 -17.01
N VAL A 298 -8.70 8.17 -16.12
CA VAL A 298 -8.26 8.65 -14.82
C VAL A 298 -6.74 8.71 -14.78
N LYS A 299 -6.17 9.86 -14.52
CA LYS A 299 -4.72 10.06 -14.49
C LYS A 299 -4.29 10.77 -13.20
N GLN A 300 -3.56 10.03 -12.35
CA GLN A 300 -2.83 10.62 -11.25
C GLN A 300 -1.52 11.23 -11.78
N SER A 301 -1.22 12.47 -11.40
CA SER A 301 -0.02 13.14 -11.84
C SER A 301 0.52 14.09 -10.77
N GLY A 302 1.84 14.28 -10.74
CA GLY A 302 2.51 15.33 -9.96
C GLY A 302 2.68 16.66 -10.72
N GLN A 303 2.22 16.72 -11.98
CA GLN A 303 2.35 17.87 -12.87
C GLN A 303 1.10 17.99 -13.75
N PRO A 304 0.85 19.17 -14.40
CA PRO A 304 -0.24 19.32 -15.34
C PRO A 304 -0.18 18.29 -16.47
N LEU A 305 -1.35 17.69 -16.81
CA LEU A 305 -1.43 16.66 -17.84
C LEU A 305 -1.34 17.24 -19.25
N GLY A 306 -0.61 16.53 -20.12
CA GLY A 306 -0.65 16.73 -21.58
C GLY A 306 -1.91 16.13 -22.22
N ASP A 307 -1.93 16.15 -23.56
CA ASP A 307 -3.06 15.74 -24.40
C ASP A 307 -3.28 14.22 -24.49
N THR A 308 -2.32 13.41 -24.00
CA THR A 308 -2.36 11.94 -24.08
C THR A 308 -3.63 11.36 -23.47
N ALA A 309 -4.05 11.82 -22.27
CA ALA A 309 -5.24 11.33 -21.60
C ALA A 309 -6.53 11.61 -22.42
N VAL A 310 -6.60 12.78 -23.06
CA VAL A 310 -7.70 13.12 -23.95
C VAL A 310 -7.69 12.21 -25.19
N GLY A 311 -6.52 11.96 -25.76
CA GLY A 311 -6.36 11.06 -26.89
C GLY A 311 -6.74 9.60 -26.58
N GLU A 312 -6.42 9.11 -25.37
CA GLU A 312 -6.77 7.77 -24.92
C GLU A 312 -8.29 7.58 -24.82
N ILE A 313 -9.01 8.49 -24.15
CA ILE A 313 -10.45 8.36 -23.97
C ILE A 313 -11.21 8.48 -25.31
N LEU A 314 -10.74 9.29 -26.22
CA LEU A 314 -11.32 9.38 -27.57
C LEU A 314 -11.22 8.06 -28.34
N LYS A 315 -10.08 7.36 -28.23
CA LYS A 315 -9.88 6.04 -28.83
C LYS A 315 -10.77 4.97 -28.19
N ALA A 316 -10.98 5.06 -26.88
CA ALA A 316 -11.78 4.11 -26.12
C ALA A 316 -13.27 4.14 -26.49
N HIS A 317 -13.80 5.31 -26.89
CA HIS A 317 -15.22 5.54 -27.11
C HIS A 317 -15.89 4.52 -28.05
N GLY A 318 -15.32 4.30 -29.22
CA GLY A 318 -15.88 3.38 -30.20
C GLY A 318 -15.99 1.94 -29.69
N TYR A 319 -14.97 1.49 -28.94
CA TYR A 319 -14.94 0.16 -28.37
C TYR A 319 -16.05 -0.04 -27.32
N TYR A 320 -16.16 0.87 -26.35
CA TYR A 320 -17.15 0.73 -25.27
C TYR A 320 -18.57 0.99 -25.73
N ARG A 321 -18.79 1.92 -26.68
CA ARG A 321 -20.06 2.12 -27.32
C ARG A 321 -20.59 0.84 -27.96
N ASN A 322 -19.74 0.08 -28.65
CA ASN A 322 -20.10 -1.21 -29.24
C ASN A 322 -20.43 -2.29 -28.21
N ILE A 323 -19.70 -2.34 -27.10
CA ILE A 323 -19.95 -3.35 -26.05
C ILE A 323 -21.26 -3.08 -25.31
N TYR A 324 -21.47 -1.82 -24.91
CA TYR A 324 -22.61 -1.47 -24.04
C TYR A 324 -23.86 -1.06 -24.83
N GLN A 325 -23.77 -0.97 -26.15
CA GLN A 325 -24.87 -0.55 -27.04
C GLN A 325 -25.52 0.78 -26.59
N THR A 326 -24.73 1.70 -26.09
CA THR A 326 -25.12 3.00 -25.58
C THR A 326 -24.07 4.06 -25.91
N ASP A 327 -24.44 5.31 -25.88
CA ASP A 327 -23.51 6.42 -26.02
C ASP A 327 -22.96 6.85 -24.67
N PHE A 328 -21.77 7.44 -24.65
CA PHE A 328 -21.06 7.88 -23.46
C PHE A 328 -20.62 9.33 -23.61
N ILE A 329 -20.77 10.08 -22.52
CA ILE A 329 -20.02 11.31 -22.33
C ILE A 329 -18.60 10.95 -21.91
N LEU A 330 -17.66 11.49 -22.65
CA LEU A 330 -16.23 11.23 -22.38
C LEU A 330 -15.70 12.22 -21.35
N ALA A 331 -14.88 11.73 -20.42
CA ALA A 331 -14.26 12.61 -19.43
C ALA A 331 -12.86 12.18 -19.06
N VAL A 332 -12.03 13.15 -18.70
CA VAL A 332 -10.72 12.97 -18.06
C VAL A 332 -10.82 13.42 -16.62
N VAL A 333 -10.33 12.58 -15.69
CA VAL A 333 -10.27 12.89 -14.25
C VAL A 333 -8.82 12.92 -13.81
N THR A 334 -8.39 13.97 -13.11
CA THR A 334 -7.02 14.08 -12.62
C THR A 334 -6.93 14.83 -11.28
N ASN A 335 -5.93 14.48 -10.47
CA ASN A 335 -5.58 15.23 -9.25
C ASN A 335 -4.78 16.51 -9.53
N HIS A 336 -4.59 16.87 -10.78
CA HIS A 336 -3.90 18.09 -11.21
C HIS A 336 -4.77 18.90 -12.19
N SER A 337 -4.18 19.75 -13.02
CA SER A 337 -4.82 20.46 -14.13
C SER A 337 -4.35 19.89 -15.47
N LEU A 338 -4.97 20.32 -16.57
CA LEU A 338 -4.48 20.10 -17.91
C LEU A 338 -3.64 21.31 -18.36
N VAL A 339 -2.65 21.07 -19.23
CA VAL A 339 -1.95 22.15 -19.94
C VAL A 339 -2.87 22.74 -21.01
N SER A 340 -2.59 23.98 -21.48
CA SER A 340 -3.49 24.75 -22.34
C SER A 340 -3.89 24.02 -23.65
N ASN A 341 -2.95 23.33 -24.31
CA ASN A 341 -3.24 22.56 -25.53
C ASN A 341 -4.13 21.34 -25.24
N ALA A 342 -3.92 20.64 -24.11
CA ALA A 342 -4.77 19.52 -23.71
C ALA A 342 -6.20 19.98 -23.36
N GLN A 343 -6.33 21.12 -22.68
CA GLN A 343 -7.63 21.73 -22.40
C GLN A 343 -8.34 22.15 -23.69
N GLN A 344 -7.63 22.71 -24.66
CA GLN A 344 -8.20 23.06 -25.95
C GLN A 344 -8.66 21.82 -26.72
N MET A 345 -7.86 20.74 -26.72
CA MET A 345 -8.22 19.46 -27.32
C MET A 345 -9.48 18.86 -26.68
N ALA A 346 -9.57 18.88 -25.34
CA ALA A 346 -10.74 18.41 -24.61
C ALA A 346 -12.01 19.20 -25.01
N ASN A 347 -11.93 20.53 -25.07
CA ASN A 347 -13.05 21.39 -25.45
C ASN A 347 -13.50 21.13 -26.88
N GLN A 348 -12.57 21.00 -27.85
CA GLN A 348 -12.88 20.74 -29.26
C GLN A 348 -13.57 19.38 -29.48
N ASN A 349 -13.29 18.40 -28.63
CA ASN A 349 -13.85 17.06 -28.73
C ASN A 349 -14.97 16.79 -27.71
N HIS A 350 -15.48 17.81 -27.01
CA HIS A 350 -16.53 17.72 -26.00
C HIS A 350 -16.20 16.73 -24.85
N VAL A 351 -14.93 16.59 -24.53
CA VAL A 351 -14.46 15.79 -23.40
C VAL A 351 -14.54 16.62 -22.10
N ARG A 352 -15.33 16.17 -21.15
CA ARG A 352 -15.41 16.81 -19.82
C ARG A 352 -14.08 16.64 -19.07
N VAL A 353 -13.67 17.65 -18.30
CA VAL A 353 -12.48 17.61 -17.48
C VAL A 353 -12.85 17.83 -16.03
N TYR A 354 -12.53 16.85 -15.21
CA TYR A 354 -12.66 16.90 -13.75
C TYR A 354 -11.28 16.97 -13.14
N ASP A 355 -10.89 18.15 -12.78
CA ASP A 355 -9.57 18.48 -12.26
C ASP A 355 -9.49 18.38 -10.72
N ARG A 356 -8.38 18.85 -10.16
CA ARG A 356 -8.14 18.91 -8.71
C ARG A 356 -9.27 19.62 -7.94
N ASN A 357 -9.82 20.70 -8.50
CA ASN A 357 -10.89 21.47 -7.85
C ASN A 357 -12.19 20.67 -7.83
N SER A 358 -12.48 19.99 -8.93
CA SER A 358 -13.63 19.08 -9.03
C SER A 358 -13.54 17.96 -8.00
N LEU A 359 -12.37 17.33 -7.87
CA LEU A 359 -12.13 16.28 -6.87
C LEU A 359 -12.26 16.79 -5.43
N SER A 360 -11.80 18.01 -5.14
CA SER A 360 -11.96 18.62 -3.81
C SER A 360 -13.44 18.79 -3.46
N GLN A 361 -14.22 19.35 -4.38
CA GLN A 361 -15.66 19.53 -4.17
C GLN A 361 -16.40 18.21 -4.04
N TRP A 362 -16.03 17.19 -4.81
CA TRP A 362 -16.64 15.87 -4.70
C TRP A 362 -16.36 15.18 -3.38
N LEU A 363 -15.12 15.28 -2.85
CA LEU A 363 -14.79 14.73 -1.54
C LEU A 363 -15.57 15.39 -0.41
N GLU A 364 -15.91 16.68 -0.53
CA GLU A 364 -16.77 17.38 0.43
C GLU A 364 -18.24 16.94 0.34
N GLN A 365 -18.74 16.77 -0.89
CA GLN A 365 -20.14 16.40 -1.15
C GLN A 365 -20.40 14.90 -0.98
N PHE A 366 -19.45 14.07 -1.39
CA PHE A 366 -19.54 12.61 -1.41
C PHE A 366 -18.32 12.01 -0.68
N PRO A 367 -18.26 12.15 0.64
CA PRO A 367 -17.09 11.69 1.39
C PRO A 367 -16.91 10.17 1.26
N ILE A 368 -15.72 9.77 0.86
CA ILE A 368 -15.30 8.38 0.72
C ILE A 368 -14.23 8.02 1.74
N THR A 369 -14.16 6.73 2.06
CA THR A 369 -13.18 6.16 2.98
C THR A 369 -12.23 5.22 2.24
N ASN A 370 -11.17 4.78 2.90
CA ASN A 370 -10.31 3.73 2.35
C ASN A 370 -11.08 2.42 2.11
N ALA A 371 -12.10 2.11 2.91
CA ALA A 371 -12.94 0.93 2.70
C ALA A 371 -13.76 1.03 1.42
N ASP A 372 -14.31 2.23 1.11
CA ASP A 372 -15.01 2.45 -0.17
C ASP A 372 -14.06 2.20 -1.35
N VAL A 373 -12.82 2.70 -1.30
CA VAL A 373 -11.81 2.47 -2.33
C VAL A 373 -11.48 0.98 -2.47
N TRP A 374 -11.27 0.29 -1.35
CA TRP A 374 -11.02 -1.16 -1.32
C TRP A 374 -12.18 -1.96 -1.91
N LYS A 375 -13.42 -1.59 -1.60
CA LYS A 375 -14.61 -2.22 -2.14
C LYS A 375 -14.64 -2.13 -3.66
N MET A 376 -14.37 -0.94 -4.21
CA MET A 376 -14.30 -0.74 -5.67
C MET A 376 -13.17 -1.57 -6.30
N GLU A 377 -11.99 -1.54 -5.69
CA GLU A 377 -10.83 -2.30 -6.19
C GLU A 377 -11.07 -3.81 -6.18
N SER A 378 -11.72 -4.35 -5.14
CA SER A 378 -12.08 -5.77 -5.04
C SER A 378 -13.10 -6.22 -6.09
N GLN A 379 -13.89 -5.29 -6.62
CA GLN A 379 -14.88 -5.52 -7.68
C GLN A 379 -14.30 -5.41 -9.09
N ARG A 380 -13.06 -4.92 -9.23
CA ARG A 380 -12.37 -4.86 -10.53
C ARG A 380 -12.35 -6.25 -11.15
N LYS A 381 -12.86 -6.38 -12.36
CA LYS A 381 -12.87 -7.66 -13.07
C LYS A 381 -11.42 -8.15 -13.23
N ARG A 382 -11.20 -9.40 -12.84
CA ARG A 382 -9.98 -10.13 -13.23
C ARG A 382 -10.17 -10.56 -14.67
N ASP A 383 -9.17 -10.28 -15.51
CA ASP A 383 -9.11 -10.79 -16.88
C ASP A 383 -9.01 -12.30 -16.90
#